data_4ade73e78e3477127a29d2299500649b
#
_entry.id   4ade73e78e3477127a29d2299500649b
#
_cell.length_a   1.000
_cell.length_b   1.000
_cell.length_c   1.000
_cell.angle_alpha   90.00
_cell.angle_beta   90.00
_cell.angle_gamma   90.00
#
_symmetry.space_group_name_H-M   'P 1'
#
loop_
_entity.id
_entity.type
_entity.pdbx_description
1 polymer ?
#
loop_
_entity_poly.entity_id
_entity_poly.type
_entity_poly.pdbx_seq_one_letter_code
_entity_poly.pdbx_strand_id
1 'polypeptide(L)'
;KVNNNLRGYTQSIQLAIEDFILDNDDIDGSLYDISSIEKFENSLANILENNGVPFFEIKTFEKIVNQDVELLFEIIPTEPKYINQINIKGNTRTFEEVIRREFRLSEGDTYNKSNLKIFKRNINRLNIFKSFNIDEKQISDELVDINIEVEEKQTGTFNVGFAFGTLNGASFVTGLNEKNFGGTGRSVDFLIQTSDDTNQFTLNTTNRFFL
;
A
#
# COMPACT_ATOMS: atom_id res chain seq x y z
N LYS A 1 -27.26 -8.40 -8.14
CA LYS A 1 -27.17 -9.88 -8.12
C LYS A 1 -25.74 -10.30 -8.44
N VAL A 2 -25.13 -11.14 -7.61
CA VAL A 2 -23.88 -11.81 -7.95
C VAL A 2 -24.24 -13.07 -8.74
N ASN A 3 -23.80 -13.15 -10.00
CA ASN A 3 -24.03 -14.34 -10.80
C ASN A 3 -22.99 -15.40 -10.42
N ASN A 4 -23.43 -16.39 -9.67
CA ASN A 4 -22.60 -17.46 -9.15
C ASN A 4 -22.37 -18.51 -10.23
N ASN A 5 -21.56 -18.21 -11.25
CA ASN A 5 -21.01 -19.30 -12.06
C ASN A 5 -19.86 -20.00 -11.30
N LEU A 6 -20.13 -20.26 -10.00
CA LEU A 6 -19.22 -20.88 -9.03
C LEU A 6 -19.09 -22.41 -9.23
N ARG A 7 -19.51 -22.94 -10.39
CA ARG A 7 -19.48 -24.39 -10.68
C ARG A 7 -18.11 -25.06 -10.61
N GLY A 8 -17.05 -24.30 -10.37
CA GLY A 8 -15.69 -24.83 -10.16
C GLY A 8 -15.12 -24.61 -8.76
N TYR A 9 -15.81 -23.89 -7.88
CA TYR A 9 -15.32 -23.59 -6.55
C TYR A 9 -15.85 -24.53 -5.49
N THR A 10 -15.07 -24.73 -4.42
CA THR A 10 -15.48 -25.59 -3.29
C THR A 10 -16.70 -25.02 -2.57
N GLN A 11 -17.48 -25.87 -1.92
CA GLN A 11 -18.67 -25.46 -1.18
C GLN A 11 -18.38 -24.39 -0.12
N SER A 12 -17.18 -24.43 0.50
CA SER A 12 -16.77 -23.42 1.48
C SER A 12 -16.62 -22.01 0.88
N ILE A 13 -16.13 -21.90 -0.37
CA ILE A 13 -16.01 -20.63 -1.08
C ILE A 13 -17.40 -20.09 -1.46
N GLN A 14 -18.29 -20.97 -1.91
CA GLN A 14 -19.67 -20.62 -2.23
C GLN A 14 -20.39 -20.04 -1.02
N LEU A 15 -20.29 -20.70 0.14
CA LEU A 15 -20.86 -20.22 1.40
C LEU A 15 -20.25 -18.88 1.83
N ALA A 16 -18.94 -18.70 1.74
CA ALA A 16 -18.29 -17.43 2.09
C ALA A 16 -18.76 -16.26 1.22
N ILE A 17 -19.04 -16.51 -0.07
CA ILE A 17 -19.59 -15.50 -0.97
C ILE A 17 -21.06 -15.23 -0.65
N GLU A 18 -21.85 -16.25 -0.37
CA GLU A 18 -23.27 -16.09 0.02
C GLU A 18 -23.40 -15.30 1.31
N ASP A 19 -22.63 -15.64 2.34
CA ASP A 19 -22.58 -14.90 3.61
C ASP A 19 -22.17 -13.43 3.38
N PHE A 20 -21.17 -13.19 2.54
CA PHE A 20 -20.74 -11.84 2.19
C PHE A 20 -21.85 -11.03 1.50
N ILE A 21 -22.61 -11.64 0.58
CA ILE A 21 -23.70 -10.97 -0.11
C ILE A 21 -24.79 -10.59 0.88
N LEU A 22 -25.11 -11.48 1.82
CA LEU A 22 -26.11 -11.24 2.86
C LEU A 22 -25.69 -10.11 3.82
N ASP A 23 -24.40 -10.07 4.19
CA ASP A 23 -23.84 -9.04 5.07
C ASP A 23 -23.73 -7.65 4.40
N ASN A 24 -23.77 -7.59 3.07
CA ASN A 24 -23.68 -6.35 2.28
C ASN A 24 -24.96 -6.04 1.50
N ASP A 25 -26.10 -6.44 2.01
CA ASP A 25 -27.43 -6.18 1.44
C ASP A 25 -27.78 -4.67 1.40
N ASP A 26 -27.03 -3.84 2.15
CA ASP A 26 -27.14 -2.37 2.18
C ASP A 26 -26.92 -1.70 0.81
N ILE A 27 -26.31 -2.40 -0.15
CA ILE A 27 -26.13 -1.93 -1.53
C ILE A 27 -27.43 -2.02 -2.31
N ASP A 28 -28.29 -2.99 -1.98
CA ASP A 28 -29.61 -3.13 -2.62
C ASP A 28 -30.54 -2.01 -2.14
N GLY A 29 -31.08 -1.24 -3.09
CA GLY A 29 -31.92 -0.08 -2.80
C GLY A 29 -31.20 1.21 -2.39
N SER A 30 -29.86 1.23 -2.37
CA SER A 30 -29.07 2.45 -2.16
C SER A 30 -28.99 3.30 -3.44
N LEU A 31 -28.58 4.57 -3.29
CA LEU A 31 -28.26 5.40 -4.45
C LEU A 31 -27.03 4.83 -5.19
N TYR A 32 -27.09 4.87 -6.52
CA TYR A 32 -25.96 4.46 -7.36
C TYR A 32 -24.73 5.31 -7.05
N ASP A 33 -23.66 4.65 -6.60
CA ASP A 33 -22.37 5.27 -6.26
C ASP A 33 -21.21 4.35 -6.66
N ILE A 34 -20.38 4.84 -7.57
CA ILE A 34 -19.20 4.12 -8.08
C ILE A 34 -18.26 3.72 -6.94
N SER A 35 -18.09 4.59 -5.93
CA SER A 35 -17.20 4.29 -4.80
C SER A 35 -17.71 3.12 -3.95
N SER A 36 -19.00 2.94 -3.86
CA SER A 36 -19.62 1.80 -3.16
C SER A 36 -19.48 0.52 -3.96
N ILE A 37 -19.58 0.58 -5.29
CA ILE A 37 -19.32 -0.55 -6.19
C ILE A 37 -17.86 -0.99 -6.08
N GLU A 38 -16.91 -0.06 -6.15
CA GLU A 38 -15.48 -0.37 -5.99
C GLU A 38 -15.15 -0.99 -4.62
N LYS A 39 -15.78 -0.50 -3.55
CA LYS A 39 -15.62 -1.10 -2.21
C LYS A 39 -16.14 -2.53 -2.17
N PHE A 40 -17.28 -2.78 -2.76
CA PHE A 40 -17.87 -4.12 -2.84
C PHE A 40 -16.96 -5.07 -3.63
N GLU A 41 -16.50 -4.67 -4.83
CA GLU A 41 -15.55 -5.45 -5.63
C GLU A 41 -14.28 -5.79 -4.85
N ASN A 42 -13.71 -4.79 -4.17
CA ASN A 42 -12.51 -4.99 -3.36
C ASN A 42 -12.74 -5.94 -2.19
N SER A 43 -13.91 -5.88 -1.55
CA SER A 43 -14.26 -6.77 -0.45
C SER A 43 -14.50 -8.19 -0.94
N LEU A 44 -15.18 -8.35 -2.07
CA LEU A 44 -15.39 -9.64 -2.73
C LEU A 44 -14.05 -10.26 -3.16
N ALA A 45 -13.14 -9.46 -3.72
CA ALA A 45 -11.79 -9.91 -4.07
C ALA A 45 -11.01 -10.41 -2.84
N ASN A 46 -11.06 -9.68 -1.72
CA ASN A 46 -10.41 -10.09 -0.49
C ASN A 46 -10.95 -11.44 0.05
N ILE A 47 -12.25 -11.67 -0.07
CA ILE A 47 -12.86 -12.94 0.36
C ILE A 47 -12.37 -14.08 -0.51
N LEU A 48 -12.35 -13.90 -1.84
CA LEU A 48 -11.86 -14.92 -2.76
C LEU A 48 -10.39 -15.27 -2.46
N GLU A 49 -9.53 -14.28 -2.30
CA GLU A 49 -8.12 -14.47 -1.96
C GLU A 49 -7.93 -15.21 -0.61
N ASN A 50 -8.67 -14.79 0.42
CA ASN A 50 -8.60 -15.40 1.76
C ASN A 50 -9.09 -16.85 1.77
N ASN A 51 -9.98 -17.22 0.83
CA ASN A 51 -10.47 -18.58 0.66
C ASN A 51 -9.69 -19.40 -0.38
N GLY A 52 -8.50 -18.92 -0.78
CA GLY A 52 -7.58 -19.69 -1.62
C GLY A 52 -7.89 -19.65 -3.11
N VAL A 53 -8.57 -18.61 -3.58
CA VAL A 53 -8.77 -18.31 -5.01
C VAL A 53 -7.87 -17.13 -5.39
N PRO A 54 -6.61 -17.34 -5.76
CA PRO A 54 -5.67 -16.24 -5.99
C PRO A 54 -5.76 -15.61 -7.39
N PHE A 55 -6.38 -16.31 -8.36
CA PHE A 55 -6.40 -15.90 -9.75
C PHE A 55 -7.83 -15.83 -10.27
N PHE A 56 -8.35 -14.62 -10.35
CA PHE A 56 -9.68 -14.33 -10.86
C PHE A 56 -9.74 -12.88 -11.37
N GLU A 57 -10.73 -12.64 -12.22
CA GLU A 57 -11.17 -11.31 -12.62
C GLU A 57 -12.62 -11.14 -12.18
N ILE A 58 -12.94 -9.98 -11.60
CA ILE A 58 -14.33 -9.60 -11.32
C ILE A 58 -14.74 -8.63 -12.43
N LYS A 59 -15.76 -9.01 -13.21
CA LYS A 59 -16.37 -8.14 -14.21
C LYS A 59 -17.72 -7.66 -13.68
N THR A 60 -17.89 -6.35 -13.64
CA THR A 60 -19.14 -5.71 -13.24
C THR A 60 -19.88 -5.25 -14.47
N PHE A 61 -21.10 -5.74 -14.63
CA PHE A 61 -22.02 -5.33 -15.68
C PHE A 61 -23.15 -4.53 -15.07
N GLU A 62 -23.47 -3.41 -15.70
CA GLU A 62 -24.55 -2.51 -15.29
C GLU A 62 -25.68 -2.58 -16.31
N LYS A 63 -26.90 -2.75 -15.81
CA LYS A 63 -28.10 -2.74 -16.63
C LYS A 63 -29.14 -1.81 -16.02
N ILE A 64 -29.55 -0.81 -16.79
CA ILE A 64 -30.63 0.09 -16.38
C ILE A 64 -31.97 -0.58 -16.65
N VAL A 65 -32.76 -0.75 -15.60
CA VAL A 65 -34.09 -1.31 -15.65
C VAL A 65 -35.07 -0.31 -15.02
N ASN A 66 -35.86 0.35 -15.79
CA ASN A 66 -36.74 1.47 -15.41
C ASN A 66 -35.94 2.65 -14.83
N GLN A 67 -35.97 2.85 -13.51
CA GLN A 67 -35.20 3.89 -12.78
C GLN A 67 -34.10 3.30 -11.89
N ASP A 68 -33.93 1.98 -11.91
CA ASP A 68 -32.95 1.27 -11.09
C ASP A 68 -31.77 0.78 -11.94
N VAL A 69 -30.63 0.57 -11.31
CA VAL A 69 -29.43 -0.02 -11.91
C VAL A 69 -29.24 -1.42 -11.32
N GLU A 70 -29.41 -2.44 -12.14
CA GLU A 70 -29.04 -3.81 -11.77
C GLU A 70 -27.54 -4.00 -11.98
N LEU A 71 -26.82 -4.43 -10.92
CA LEU A 71 -25.41 -4.76 -10.98
C LEU A 71 -25.25 -6.28 -11.02
N LEU A 72 -24.43 -6.75 -11.96
CA LEU A 72 -24.04 -8.14 -12.08
C LEU A 72 -22.54 -8.27 -11.93
N PHE A 73 -22.08 -8.94 -10.86
CA PHE A 73 -20.68 -9.25 -10.66
C PHE A 73 -20.40 -10.68 -11.13
N GLU A 74 -19.56 -10.81 -12.14
CA GLU A 74 -19.12 -12.10 -12.68
C GLU A 74 -17.70 -12.38 -12.25
N ILE A 75 -17.50 -13.51 -11.55
CA ILE A 75 -16.17 -13.98 -11.12
C ILE A 75 -15.68 -14.97 -12.17
N ILE A 76 -14.59 -14.63 -12.84
CA ILE A 76 -13.98 -15.42 -13.92
C ILE A 76 -12.64 -15.93 -13.42
N PRO A 77 -12.43 -17.26 -13.29
CA PRO A 77 -11.10 -17.81 -13.04
C PRO A 77 -10.13 -17.40 -14.15
N THR A 78 -8.92 -17.00 -13.78
CA THR A 78 -7.88 -16.63 -14.73
C THR A 78 -6.63 -17.49 -14.50
N GLU A 79 -5.82 -17.62 -15.54
CA GLU A 79 -4.50 -18.23 -15.40
C GLU A 79 -3.58 -17.35 -14.54
N PRO A 80 -2.65 -17.98 -13.79
CA PRO A 80 -1.70 -17.24 -12.98
C PRO A 80 -0.80 -16.38 -13.86
N LYS A 81 -0.61 -15.12 -13.45
CA LYS A 81 0.40 -14.25 -14.04
C LYS A 81 1.62 -14.19 -13.13
N TYR A 82 2.79 -14.07 -13.72
CA TYR A 82 4.06 -14.01 -13.00
C TYR A 82 4.76 -12.68 -13.28
N ILE A 83 5.52 -12.22 -12.30
CA ILE A 83 6.36 -11.03 -12.45
C ILE A 83 7.56 -11.40 -13.31
N ASN A 84 7.69 -10.77 -14.47
CA ASN A 84 8.85 -10.93 -15.35
C ASN A 84 10.00 -10.07 -14.84
N GLN A 85 9.80 -8.77 -14.67
CA GLN A 85 10.79 -7.82 -14.19
C GLN A 85 10.17 -6.76 -13.29
N ILE A 86 10.95 -6.30 -12.31
CA ILE A 86 10.64 -5.16 -11.46
C ILE A 86 11.66 -4.07 -11.76
N ASN A 87 11.24 -3.03 -12.45
CA ASN A 87 12.07 -1.91 -12.85
C ASN A 87 11.80 -0.72 -11.93
N ILE A 88 12.84 -0.18 -11.29
CA ILE A 88 12.73 0.96 -10.38
C ILE A 88 13.52 2.13 -10.97
N LYS A 89 12.91 3.32 -11.00
CA LYS A 89 13.49 4.56 -11.53
C LYS A 89 13.21 5.74 -10.61
N GLY A 90 14.06 6.76 -10.68
CA GLY A 90 13.90 8.01 -9.92
C GLY A 90 14.52 7.99 -8.51
N ASN A 91 15.04 6.85 -8.07
CA ASN A 91 15.70 6.68 -6.78
C ASN A 91 17.19 7.10 -6.85
N THR A 92 17.42 8.41 -6.98
CA THR A 92 18.78 8.97 -7.16
C THR A 92 19.65 8.92 -5.90
N ARG A 93 19.02 8.94 -4.72
CA ARG A 93 19.67 8.89 -3.40
C ARG A 93 19.35 7.62 -2.63
N THR A 94 18.13 7.12 -2.78
CA THR A 94 17.63 5.93 -2.08
C THR A 94 18.14 4.67 -2.77
N PHE A 95 18.71 3.75 -2.01
CA PHE A 95 19.09 2.45 -2.57
C PHE A 95 17.86 1.69 -3.05
N GLU A 96 18.01 0.96 -4.16
CA GLU A 96 16.93 0.19 -4.77
C GLU A 96 16.33 -0.83 -3.80
N GLU A 97 17.17 -1.46 -2.97
CA GLU A 97 16.77 -2.43 -1.96
C GLU A 97 15.76 -1.88 -0.96
N VAL A 98 15.79 -0.56 -0.70
CA VAL A 98 14.83 0.10 0.19
C VAL A 98 13.42 0.05 -0.39
N ILE A 99 13.31 0.14 -1.71
CA ILE A 99 12.03 0.08 -2.42
C ILE A 99 11.62 -1.38 -2.62
N ARG A 100 12.51 -2.24 -3.10
CA ARG A 100 12.25 -3.66 -3.36
C ARG A 100 11.72 -4.39 -2.14
N ARG A 101 12.30 -4.19 -0.97
CA ARG A 101 11.87 -4.86 0.27
C ARG A 101 10.43 -4.52 0.69
N GLU A 102 9.92 -3.34 0.28
CA GLU A 102 8.52 -2.98 0.54
C GLU A 102 7.55 -3.73 -0.36
N PHE A 103 8.00 -4.17 -1.52
CA PHE A 103 7.18 -4.91 -2.48
C PHE A 103 6.95 -6.36 -2.03
N ARG A 104 7.93 -6.97 -1.34
CA ARG A 104 7.86 -8.34 -0.82
C ARG A 104 7.62 -9.42 -1.87
N LEU A 105 7.76 -9.08 -3.14
CA LEU A 105 7.71 -9.99 -4.28
C LEU A 105 8.98 -9.82 -5.10
N SER A 106 9.38 -10.90 -5.74
CA SER A 106 10.53 -10.98 -6.62
C SER A 106 10.11 -11.34 -8.04
N GLU A 107 11.03 -11.21 -8.96
CA GLU A 107 10.87 -11.73 -10.32
C GLU A 107 10.64 -13.25 -10.27
N GLY A 108 9.65 -13.75 -11.00
CA GLY A 108 9.19 -15.14 -10.99
C GLY A 108 8.07 -15.44 -9.98
N ASP A 109 7.78 -14.55 -9.03
CA ASP A 109 6.65 -14.72 -8.14
C ASP A 109 5.32 -14.48 -8.87
N THR A 110 4.26 -15.06 -8.33
CA THR A 110 2.91 -14.84 -8.85
C THR A 110 2.46 -13.39 -8.62
N TYR A 111 2.02 -12.75 -9.70
CA TYR A 111 1.47 -11.41 -9.65
C TYR A 111 0.07 -11.40 -9.04
N ASN A 112 -0.15 -10.50 -8.08
CA ASN A 112 -1.45 -10.28 -7.45
C ASN A 112 -1.64 -8.77 -7.17
N LYS A 113 -2.80 -8.23 -7.55
CA LYS A 113 -3.15 -6.81 -7.33
C LYS A 113 -3.18 -6.42 -5.85
N SER A 114 -3.51 -7.34 -4.95
CA SER A 114 -3.49 -7.08 -3.50
C SER A 114 -2.09 -6.79 -2.99
N ASN A 115 -1.07 -7.48 -3.52
CA ASN A 115 0.32 -7.19 -3.17
C ASN A 115 0.75 -5.79 -3.62
N LEU A 116 0.27 -5.31 -4.76
CA LEU A 116 0.50 -3.92 -5.18
C LEU A 116 -0.16 -2.90 -4.24
N LYS A 117 -1.37 -3.16 -3.75
CA LYS A 117 -2.03 -2.29 -2.76
C LYS A 117 -1.22 -2.22 -1.46
N ILE A 118 -0.71 -3.37 -1.00
CA ILE A 118 0.16 -3.44 0.18
C ILE A 118 1.44 -2.65 -0.07
N PHE A 119 2.08 -2.83 -1.22
CA PHE A 119 3.28 -2.08 -1.61
C PHE A 119 3.04 -0.57 -1.63
N LYS A 120 1.96 -0.09 -2.29
CA LYS A 120 1.59 1.34 -2.31
C LYS A 120 1.48 1.92 -0.90
N ARG A 121 0.85 1.18 0.02
CA ARG A 121 0.73 1.57 1.42
C ARG A 121 2.09 1.60 2.13
N ASN A 122 2.93 0.62 1.88
CA ASN A 122 4.25 0.52 2.49
C ASN A 122 5.17 1.64 2.02
N ILE A 123 5.24 1.91 0.71
CA ILE A 123 6.01 3.03 0.12
C ILE A 123 5.58 4.38 0.70
N ASN A 124 4.27 4.63 0.79
CA ASN A 124 3.75 5.84 1.43
C ASN A 124 4.20 5.97 2.89
N ARG A 125 4.26 4.86 3.61
CA ARG A 125 4.64 4.82 5.02
C ARG A 125 6.13 5.13 5.24
N LEU A 126 6.99 4.91 4.25
CA LEU A 126 8.40 5.33 4.31
C LEU A 126 8.54 6.84 4.42
N ASN A 127 7.63 7.57 3.81
CA ASN A 127 7.58 9.04 3.84
C ASN A 127 8.87 9.72 3.37
N ILE A 128 9.57 9.10 2.41
CA ILE A 128 10.81 9.60 1.78
C ILE A 128 10.60 10.01 0.32
N PHE A 129 9.46 9.68 -0.25
CA PHE A 129 9.07 10.04 -1.61
C PHE A 129 7.99 11.14 -1.59
N LYS A 130 8.04 12.03 -2.55
CA LYS A 130 7.03 13.06 -2.80
C LYS A 130 5.84 12.44 -3.53
N SER A 131 6.14 11.64 -4.55
CA SER A 131 5.17 10.89 -5.33
C SER A 131 5.79 9.60 -5.83
N PHE A 132 4.95 8.65 -6.22
CA PHE A 132 5.37 7.46 -6.94
C PHE A 132 4.26 7.03 -7.90
N ASN A 133 4.66 6.39 -8.98
CA ASN A 133 3.78 5.75 -9.94
C ASN A 133 4.16 4.29 -10.08
N ILE A 134 3.17 3.43 -10.32
CA ILE A 134 3.37 2.02 -10.61
C ILE A 134 2.58 1.71 -11.87
N ASP A 135 3.30 1.30 -12.89
CA ASP A 135 2.77 0.88 -14.18
C ASP A 135 2.98 -0.62 -14.38
N GLU A 136 1.89 -1.29 -14.73
CA GLU A 136 1.85 -2.73 -14.98
C GLU A 136 1.83 -2.93 -16.49
N LYS A 137 2.91 -3.44 -17.04
CA LYS A 137 3.03 -3.72 -18.47
C LYS A 137 2.92 -5.21 -18.73
N GLN A 138 1.83 -5.64 -19.34
CA GLN A 138 1.68 -7.02 -19.77
C GLN A 138 2.63 -7.30 -20.94
N ILE A 139 3.47 -8.32 -20.79
CA ILE A 139 4.47 -8.74 -21.77
C ILE A 139 3.93 -9.93 -22.58
N SER A 140 3.22 -10.84 -21.89
CA SER A 140 2.51 -11.98 -22.49
C SER A 140 1.27 -12.29 -21.67
N ASP A 141 0.53 -13.34 -21.99
CA ASP A 141 -0.65 -13.76 -21.23
C ASP A 141 -0.29 -14.13 -19.79
N GLU A 142 0.93 -14.62 -19.55
CA GLU A 142 1.41 -15.10 -18.26
C GLU A 142 2.41 -14.15 -17.58
N LEU A 143 2.95 -13.13 -18.27
CA LEU A 143 4.06 -12.31 -17.78
C LEU A 143 3.72 -10.83 -17.71
N VAL A 144 4.07 -10.21 -16.57
CA VAL A 144 3.86 -8.79 -16.29
C VAL A 144 5.16 -8.15 -15.80
N ASP A 145 5.57 -7.04 -16.42
CA ASP A 145 6.60 -6.16 -15.90
C ASP A 145 5.98 -5.13 -14.95
N ILE A 146 6.62 -4.92 -13.82
CA ILE A 146 6.23 -3.90 -12.85
C ILE A 146 7.23 -2.74 -12.94
N ASN A 147 6.78 -1.60 -13.44
CA ASN A 147 7.60 -0.39 -13.53
C ASN A 147 7.21 0.56 -12.37
N ILE A 148 8.18 0.85 -11.51
CA ILE A 148 8.02 1.71 -10.35
C ILE A 148 8.84 2.97 -10.59
N GLU A 149 8.19 4.11 -10.66
CA GLU A 149 8.84 5.41 -10.78
C GLU A 149 8.60 6.21 -9.50
N VAL A 150 9.67 6.67 -8.86
CA VAL A 150 9.59 7.43 -7.62
C VAL A 150 10.17 8.84 -7.79
N GLU A 151 9.58 9.81 -7.11
CA GLU A 151 10.10 11.17 -6.97
C GLU A 151 10.53 11.37 -5.52
N GLU A 152 11.83 11.51 -5.28
CA GLU A 152 12.37 11.71 -3.95
C GLU A 152 12.10 13.12 -3.42
N LYS A 153 11.89 13.25 -2.11
CA LYS A 153 11.81 14.54 -1.45
C LYS A 153 12.99 14.76 -0.50
N GLN A 154 13.14 15.99 -0.05
CA GLN A 154 14.06 16.28 1.05
C GLN A 154 13.49 15.67 2.34
N THR A 155 14.31 14.89 3.05
CA THR A 155 13.93 14.13 4.25
C THR A 155 14.58 14.67 5.52
N GLY A 156 15.60 15.53 5.36
CA GLY A 156 16.28 16.21 6.45
C GLY A 156 15.48 17.38 7.01
N THR A 157 15.45 17.51 8.33
CA THR A 157 14.83 18.62 9.06
C THR A 157 15.80 19.12 10.11
N PHE A 158 16.03 20.43 10.14
CA PHE A 158 16.81 21.10 11.16
C PHE A 158 15.90 21.95 12.04
N ASN A 159 16.00 21.78 13.35
CA ASN A 159 15.18 22.49 14.33
C ASN A 159 16.07 23.27 15.30
N VAL A 160 15.68 24.48 15.61
CA VAL A 160 16.31 25.33 16.64
C VAL A 160 15.23 25.88 17.54
N GLY A 161 15.45 25.79 18.84
CA GLY A 161 14.52 26.31 19.84
C GLY A 161 15.23 26.99 21.00
N PHE A 162 14.58 28.01 21.55
CA PHE A 162 14.99 28.66 22.79
C PHE A 162 13.81 28.59 23.75
N ALA A 163 14.09 28.29 25.01
CA ALA A 163 13.10 28.32 26.07
C ALA A 163 13.70 28.98 27.30
N PHE A 164 12.86 29.62 28.12
CA PHE A 164 13.22 30.21 29.40
C PHE A 164 12.26 29.72 30.44
N GLY A 165 12.80 29.13 31.48
CA GLY A 165 12.03 28.57 32.62
C GLY A 165 12.56 29.05 33.94
N THR A 166 11.67 29.14 34.94
CA THR A 166 12.02 29.60 36.30
C THR A 166 12.87 28.59 37.07
N LEU A 167 12.88 27.32 36.66
CA LEU A 167 13.64 26.24 37.30
C LEU A 167 15.00 25.97 36.62
N ASN A 168 15.03 26.00 35.28
CA ASN A 168 16.21 25.59 34.52
C ASN A 168 16.90 26.75 33.79
N GLY A 169 16.48 27.98 34.03
CA GLY A 169 17.03 29.17 33.39
C GLY A 169 16.78 29.22 31.86
N ALA A 170 17.74 29.75 31.14
CA ALA A 170 17.74 29.78 29.69
C ALA A 170 18.14 28.41 29.14
N SER A 171 17.41 27.89 28.14
CA SER A 171 17.77 26.66 27.44
C SER A 171 17.75 26.85 25.93
N PHE A 172 18.68 26.19 25.29
CA PHE A 172 18.83 26.14 23.84
C PHE A 172 18.70 24.67 23.39
N VAL A 173 17.89 24.44 22.37
CA VAL A 173 17.70 23.11 21.79
C VAL A 173 17.96 23.18 20.29
N THR A 174 18.81 22.32 19.79
CA THR A 174 19.00 22.16 18.34
C THR A 174 18.93 20.69 17.98
N GLY A 175 18.27 20.40 16.87
CA GLY A 175 18.08 19.03 16.42
C GLY A 175 18.17 18.88 14.90
N LEU A 176 18.71 17.76 14.49
CA LEU A 176 18.74 17.29 13.10
C LEU A 176 17.99 15.96 13.02
N ASN A 177 17.00 15.87 12.16
CA ASN A 177 16.31 14.63 11.84
C ASN A 177 16.52 14.32 10.36
N GLU A 178 16.98 13.12 10.04
CA GLU A 178 17.07 12.62 8.68
C GLU A 178 16.35 11.26 8.59
N LYS A 179 15.33 11.16 7.70
CA LYS A 179 14.52 9.94 7.57
C LYS A 179 15.10 8.89 6.63
N ASN A 180 16.04 9.30 5.79
CA ASN A 180 16.67 8.43 4.79
C ASN A 180 18.18 8.59 4.83
N PHE A 181 18.78 8.38 5.99
CA PHE A 181 20.21 8.56 6.20
C PHE A 181 21.04 7.68 5.26
N GLY A 182 21.88 8.33 4.45
CA GLY A 182 22.70 7.66 3.45
C GLY A 182 21.93 6.86 2.40
N GLY A 183 20.65 7.15 2.19
CA GLY A 183 19.82 6.43 1.20
C GLY A 183 19.35 5.03 1.64
N THR A 184 19.57 4.67 2.91
CA THR A 184 19.32 3.31 3.44
C THR A 184 17.91 3.10 3.98
N GLY A 185 17.07 4.12 3.97
CA GLY A 185 15.73 4.10 4.57
C GLY A 185 15.75 4.06 6.11
N ARG A 186 16.90 4.30 6.73
CA ARG A 186 17.05 4.45 8.20
C ARG A 186 16.83 5.90 8.57
N SER A 187 16.19 6.14 9.71
CA SER A 187 16.14 7.47 10.29
C SER A 187 17.24 7.66 11.32
N VAL A 188 17.78 8.88 11.35
CA VAL A 188 18.73 9.33 12.37
C VAL A 188 18.23 10.65 12.93
N ASP A 189 18.12 10.69 14.26
CA ASP A 189 17.72 11.88 15.01
C ASP A 189 18.87 12.26 15.93
N PHE A 190 19.38 13.48 15.77
CA PHE A 190 20.38 14.06 16.63
C PHE A 190 19.80 15.28 17.34
N LEU A 191 19.90 15.33 18.66
CA LEU A 191 19.41 16.41 19.49
C LEU A 191 20.47 16.87 20.47
N ILE A 192 20.69 18.17 20.55
CA ILE A 192 21.49 18.83 21.58
C ILE A 192 20.55 19.74 22.37
N GLN A 193 20.57 19.59 23.66
CA GLN A 193 19.89 20.49 24.59
C GLN A 193 20.92 21.00 25.60
N THR A 194 21.03 22.31 25.73
CA THR A 194 21.91 22.99 26.68
C THR A 194 21.10 23.95 27.53
N SER A 195 21.27 23.88 28.82
CA SER A 195 20.72 24.84 29.82
C SER A 195 21.80 25.29 30.79
N ASP A 196 21.46 26.18 31.71
CA ASP A 196 22.41 26.67 32.73
C ASP A 196 23.01 25.52 33.58
N ASP A 197 22.20 24.45 33.81
CA ASP A 197 22.59 23.37 34.73
C ASP A 197 22.86 22.03 33.98
N THR A 198 22.46 21.89 32.74
CA THR A 198 22.46 20.57 32.08
C THR A 198 22.81 20.68 30.57
N ASN A 199 23.68 19.77 30.12
CA ASN A 199 23.95 19.52 28.70
C ASN A 199 23.54 18.09 28.38
N GLN A 200 22.65 17.93 27.41
CA GLN A 200 22.16 16.63 26.95
C GLN A 200 22.42 16.46 25.46
N PHE A 201 22.97 15.30 25.09
CA PHE A 201 23.16 14.87 23.72
C PHE A 201 22.35 13.58 23.51
N THR A 202 21.50 13.57 22.49
CA THR A 202 20.72 12.39 22.16
C THR A 202 20.93 12.03 20.70
N LEU A 203 21.27 10.77 20.44
CA LEU A 203 21.39 10.20 19.11
C LEU A 203 20.47 8.97 19.05
N ASN A 204 19.43 9.05 18.23
CA ASN A 204 18.54 7.93 17.96
C ASN A 204 18.72 7.49 16.51
N THR A 205 18.72 6.20 16.30
CA THR A 205 18.64 5.61 14.97
C THR A 205 17.55 4.57 14.93
N THR A 206 16.71 4.62 13.90
CA THR A 206 15.61 3.67 13.72
C THR A 206 15.77 2.96 12.38
N ASN A 207 15.84 1.65 12.43
CA ASN A 207 15.77 0.80 11.25
C ASN A 207 14.51 -0.07 11.34
N ARG A 208 13.57 0.10 10.39
CA ARG A 208 12.32 -0.67 10.35
C ARG A 208 12.51 -2.13 9.93
N PHE A 209 13.67 -2.43 9.33
CA PHE A 209 14.02 -3.74 8.78
C PHE A 209 15.27 -4.29 9.47
N PHE A 210 15.32 -4.18 10.77
CA PHE A 210 16.37 -4.89 11.53
C PHE A 210 15.93 -6.35 11.63
N LEU A 211 16.70 -7.24 11.02
CA LEU A 211 16.61 -8.70 11.16
C LEU A 211 17.52 -9.12 12.31
#